data_dff3be41e59e378c2a5c19f330303c6d
#
_entry.id   dff3be41e59e378c2a5c19f330303c6d
#
_cell.length_a   1.000
_cell.length_b   1.000
_cell.length_c   1.000
_cell.angle_alpha   90.00
_cell.angle_beta   90.00
_cell.angle_gamma   90.00
#
_symmetry.space_group_name_H-M   'P 1'
#
loop_
_entity.id
_entity.type
_entity.pdbx_description
1 polymer ?
#
loop_
_entity_poly.entity_id
_entity_poly.type
_entity_poly.pdbx_seq_one_letter_code
_entity_poly.pdbx_strand_id
1 'polypeptide(L)'
;MFNLIAVFFVCSGIGIAVHIAYDLTSHKQSMKIMNVVWILTALWGSYLALWAYNKFGQSKTSKMVMPEQEMTDESMKMDMNMEMDMSNAHPQWQSVALSTLHCGAGCTLADIIGEWITHYIPISIGGSMILGNWILDFILALIIGVYFQFYAIREMEKISVSKGITRAFKADFLSLTSWQVGMYGWMAIVYFILFVNFPLAKDSWQFWFMMQIAMLFGFICAFPMNALLLKLGIKKGM
;
A
#
# COMPACT_ATOMS: atom_id res chain seq x y z
N MET A 1 9.17 -21.93 -20.03
CA MET A 1 8.07 -22.10 -19.07
C MET A 1 8.03 -20.96 -18.05
N PHE A 2 9.14 -20.64 -17.38
CA PHE A 2 9.19 -19.53 -16.38
C PHE A 2 8.78 -18.16 -16.95
N ASN A 3 9.23 -17.81 -18.16
CA ASN A 3 8.83 -16.55 -18.82
C ASN A 3 7.31 -16.43 -19.04
N LEU A 4 6.64 -17.51 -19.45
CA LEU A 4 5.19 -17.50 -19.67
C LEU A 4 4.43 -17.28 -18.35
N ILE A 5 4.91 -17.87 -17.25
CA ILE A 5 4.35 -17.66 -15.91
C ILE A 5 4.52 -16.19 -15.50
N ALA A 6 5.72 -15.63 -15.69
CA ALA A 6 6.00 -14.25 -15.37
C ALA A 6 5.09 -13.28 -16.16
N VAL A 7 4.99 -13.46 -17.47
CA VAL A 7 4.10 -12.66 -18.32
C VAL A 7 2.64 -12.77 -17.86
N PHE A 8 2.17 -13.99 -17.55
CA PHE A 8 0.80 -14.20 -17.10
C PHE A 8 0.49 -13.44 -15.80
N PHE A 9 1.36 -13.55 -14.78
CA PHE A 9 1.11 -12.88 -13.50
C PHE A 9 1.25 -11.36 -13.59
N VAL A 10 2.22 -10.84 -14.32
CA VAL A 10 2.37 -9.39 -14.49
C VAL A 10 1.20 -8.81 -15.30
N CYS A 11 0.83 -9.45 -16.41
CA CYS A 11 -0.32 -9.00 -17.19
C CYS A 11 -1.63 -9.10 -16.41
N SER A 12 -1.83 -10.16 -15.60
CA SER A 12 -3.01 -10.26 -14.74
C SER A 12 -3.05 -9.16 -13.68
N GLY A 13 -1.90 -8.80 -13.07
CA GLY A 13 -1.81 -7.69 -12.13
C GLY A 13 -2.22 -6.36 -12.77
N ILE A 14 -1.72 -6.08 -13.97
CA ILE A 14 -2.08 -4.88 -14.74
C ILE A 14 -3.57 -4.89 -15.09
N GLY A 15 -4.09 -6.02 -15.59
CA GLY A 15 -5.51 -6.16 -15.96
C GLY A 15 -6.44 -5.93 -14.77
N ILE A 16 -6.09 -6.48 -13.60
CA ILE A 16 -6.85 -6.28 -12.35
C ILE A 16 -6.74 -4.83 -11.87
N ALA A 17 -5.58 -4.20 -11.98
CA ALA A 17 -5.41 -2.79 -11.62
C ALA A 17 -6.32 -1.89 -12.49
N VAL A 18 -6.38 -2.14 -13.80
CA VAL A 18 -7.29 -1.42 -14.72
C VAL A 18 -8.76 -1.70 -14.36
N HIS A 19 -9.12 -2.94 -14.05
CA HIS A 19 -10.48 -3.31 -13.63
C HIS A 19 -10.88 -2.56 -12.35
N ILE A 20 -10.05 -2.57 -11.32
CA ILE A 20 -10.29 -1.84 -10.07
C ILE A 20 -10.34 -0.33 -10.31
N ALA A 21 -9.46 0.22 -11.15
CA ALA A 21 -9.50 1.63 -11.50
C ALA A 21 -10.83 2.03 -12.17
N TYR A 22 -11.36 1.18 -13.05
CA TYR A 22 -12.67 1.41 -13.66
C TYR A 22 -13.80 1.32 -12.64
N ASP A 23 -13.81 0.30 -11.78
CA ASP A 23 -14.85 0.15 -10.73
C ASP A 23 -14.86 1.34 -9.76
N LEU A 24 -13.70 1.87 -9.39
CA LEU A 24 -13.55 3.04 -8.52
C LEU A 24 -14.08 4.34 -9.12
N THR A 25 -14.34 4.43 -10.42
CA THR A 25 -15.03 5.58 -11.02
C THR A 25 -16.49 5.66 -10.54
N SER A 26 -17.12 4.50 -10.31
CA SER A 26 -18.50 4.36 -9.84
C SER A 26 -18.60 4.14 -8.32
N HIS A 27 -17.63 3.42 -7.73
CA HIS A 27 -17.61 3.04 -6.30
C HIS A 27 -16.42 3.67 -5.57
N LYS A 28 -16.42 5.01 -5.44
CA LYS A 28 -15.33 5.74 -4.76
C LYS A 28 -15.20 5.34 -3.29
N GLN A 29 -13.97 5.23 -2.82
CA GLN A 29 -13.67 5.00 -1.41
C GLN A 29 -14.01 6.23 -0.55
N SER A 30 -14.29 6.00 0.72
CA SER A 30 -14.50 7.08 1.70
C SER A 30 -13.27 8.00 1.80
N MET A 31 -12.07 7.42 1.79
CA MET A 31 -10.79 8.14 1.73
C MET A 31 -10.26 8.13 0.30
N LYS A 32 -10.03 9.30 -0.30
CA LYS A 32 -9.59 9.43 -1.70
C LYS A 32 -8.28 8.72 -1.99
N ILE A 33 -7.36 8.74 -1.02
CA ILE A 33 -6.05 8.07 -1.16
C ILE A 33 -6.20 6.55 -1.35
N MET A 34 -7.23 5.92 -0.74
CA MET A 34 -7.48 4.50 -0.87
C MET A 34 -7.82 4.07 -2.30
N ASN A 35 -8.34 4.97 -3.15
CA ASN A 35 -8.51 4.67 -4.57
C ASN A 35 -7.16 4.34 -5.24
N VAL A 36 -6.12 5.13 -4.93
CA VAL A 36 -4.77 4.90 -5.46
C VAL A 36 -4.14 3.65 -4.84
N VAL A 37 -4.33 3.45 -3.54
CA VAL A 37 -3.82 2.28 -2.81
C VAL A 37 -4.31 0.97 -3.44
N TRP A 38 -5.60 0.85 -3.76
CA TRP A 38 -6.14 -0.36 -4.36
C TRP A 38 -5.58 -0.64 -5.76
N ILE A 39 -5.42 0.39 -6.59
CA ILE A 39 -4.82 0.25 -7.93
C ILE A 39 -3.37 -0.23 -7.82
N LEU A 40 -2.56 0.40 -6.96
CA LEU A 40 -1.17 0.02 -6.77
C LEU A 40 -1.03 -1.38 -6.16
N THR A 41 -1.89 -1.73 -5.19
CA THR A 41 -1.93 -3.08 -4.61
C THR A 41 -2.24 -4.15 -5.65
N ALA A 42 -3.11 -3.85 -6.61
CA ALA A 42 -3.49 -4.80 -7.66
C ALA A 42 -2.32 -5.17 -8.57
N LEU A 43 -1.36 -4.26 -8.79
CA LEU A 43 -0.20 -4.51 -9.64
C LEU A 43 0.65 -5.70 -9.14
N TRP A 44 0.77 -5.88 -7.82
CA TRP A 44 1.56 -6.98 -7.26
C TRP A 44 0.69 -8.06 -6.60
N GLY A 45 -0.43 -7.69 -6.00
CA GLY A 45 -1.34 -8.62 -5.32
C GLY A 45 -2.24 -9.40 -6.27
N SER A 46 -2.40 -8.95 -7.52
CA SER A 46 -3.20 -9.60 -8.57
C SER A 46 -4.55 -10.13 -8.04
N TYR A 47 -4.79 -11.42 -8.11
CA TYR A 47 -6.04 -12.06 -7.67
C TYR A 47 -6.30 -11.91 -6.16
N LEU A 48 -5.26 -11.87 -5.33
CA LEU A 48 -5.40 -11.63 -3.88
C LEU A 48 -5.89 -10.21 -3.61
N ALA A 49 -5.37 -9.24 -4.35
CA ALA A 49 -5.83 -7.85 -4.25
C ALA A 49 -7.29 -7.71 -4.71
N LEU A 50 -7.70 -8.38 -5.79
CA LEU A 50 -9.08 -8.38 -6.27
C LEU A 50 -10.02 -9.01 -5.23
N TRP A 51 -9.64 -10.14 -4.64
CA TRP A 51 -10.40 -10.79 -3.57
C TRP A 51 -10.56 -9.86 -2.36
N ALA A 52 -9.47 -9.22 -1.91
CA ALA A 52 -9.49 -8.31 -0.79
C ALA A 52 -10.35 -7.08 -1.08
N TYR A 53 -10.23 -6.50 -2.28
CA TYR A 53 -11.04 -5.38 -2.74
C TYR A 53 -12.53 -5.69 -2.70
N ASN A 54 -12.94 -6.82 -3.25
CA ASN A 54 -14.35 -7.23 -3.26
C ASN A 54 -14.90 -7.55 -1.87
N LYS A 55 -14.03 -8.02 -0.95
CA LYS A 55 -14.46 -8.44 0.40
C LYS A 55 -14.57 -7.27 1.38
N PHE A 56 -13.66 -6.32 1.35
CA PHE A 56 -13.61 -5.21 2.31
C PHE A 56 -13.13 -3.88 1.73
N GLY A 57 -12.76 -3.85 0.45
CA GLY A 57 -12.35 -2.63 -0.24
C GLY A 57 -13.51 -1.89 -0.92
N GLN A 58 -14.59 -2.56 -1.30
CA GLN A 58 -15.77 -1.87 -1.80
C GLN A 58 -16.49 -1.21 -0.62
N SER A 59 -16.57 0.12 -0.63
CA SER A 59 -17.46 0.81 0.29
C SER A 59 -18.89 0.34 -0.03
N LYS A 60 -19.43 -0.51 0.84
CA LYS A 60 -20.87 -0.80 0.83
C LYS A 60 -21.53 0.50 1.13
N THR A 61 -21.96 1.22 0.10
CA THR A 61 -22.93 2.31 0.25
C THR A 61 -24.19 1.66 0.80
N SER A 62 -24.26 1.52 2.12
CA SER A 62 -25.51 1.28 2.80
C SER A 62 -26.34 2.51 2.48
N LYS A 63 -27.19 2.42 1.45
CA LYS A 63 -28.33 3.31 1.31
C LYS A 63 -29.22 3.02 2.50
N MET A 64 -28.92 3.61 3.65
CA MET A 64 -29.96 3.89 4.62
C MET A 64 -30.86 4.91 3.95
N VAL A 65 -31.92 4.41 3.35
CA VAL A 65 -33.13 5.20 3.10
C VAL A 65 -33.66 5.49 4.49
N MET A 66 -33.26 6.63 5.05
CA MET A 66 -33.93 7.16 6.23
C MET A 66 -35.33 7.60 5.79
N PRO A 67 -36.40 7.15 6.45
CA PRO A 67 -37.68 7.81 6.35
C PRO A 67 -37.52 9.23 6.91
N GLU A 68 -38.04 10.20 6.20
CA GLU A 68 -38.12 11.60 6.59
C GLU A 68 -38.96 11.69 7.87
N GLN A 69 -38.29 11.62 9.05
CA GLN A 69 -38.91 11.90 10.35
C GLN A 69 -38.14 13.03 11.01
N GLU A 70 -38.91 13.97 11.53
CA GLU A 70 -38.51 15.20 12.20
C GLU A 70 -37.34 14.98 13.18
N MET A 71 -36.27 15.74 12.98
CA MET A 71 -35.06 15.72 13.82
C MET A 71 -35.39 16.36 15.18
N THR A 72 -35.34 15.55 16.24
CA THR A 72 -35.30 16.02 17.61
C THR A 72 -33.84 16.07 18.11
N ASP A 73 -33.55 16.94 19.09
CA ASP A 73 -32.19 17.17 19.64
C ASP A 73 -31.49 15.88 20.18
N GLU A 74 -32.26 14.84 20.48
CA GLU A 74 -31.72 13.53 20.90
C GLU A 74 -31.17 12.71 19.72
N SER A 75 -31.71 12.88 18.50
CA SER A 75 -31.23 12.20 17.31
C SER A 75 -29.85 12.71 16.86
N MET A 76 -29.55 14.00 17.10
CA MET A 76 -28.26 14.61 16.76
C MET A 76 -27.10 14.07 17.67
N LYS A 77 -27.40 13.71 18.92
CA LYS A 77 -26.43 13.04 19.83
C LYS A 77 -26.24 11.57 19.50
N MET A 78 -27.30 10.91 19.00
CA MET A 78 -27.25 9.52 18.57
C MET A 78 -26.46 9.38 17.29
N ASP A 79 -26.58 10.32 16.34
CA ASP A 79 -25.81 10.35 15.09
C ASP A 79 -24.31 10.61 15.33
N MET A 80 -23.93 11.51 16.27
CA MET A 80 -22.53 11.71 16.63
C MET A 80 -21.90 10.50 17.31
N ASN A 81 -22.66 9.73 18.08
CA ASN A 81 -22.18 8.47 18.66
C ASN A 81 -22.14 7.34 17.61
N MET A 82 -23.03 7.34 16.62
CA MET A 82 -23.04 6.39 15.52
C MET A 82 -21.89 6.63 14.52
N GLU A 83 -21.51 7.89 14.24
CA GLU A 83 -20.31 8.23 13.45
C GLU A 83 -19.01 7.82 14.16
N MET A 84 -18.94 7.92 15.50
CA MET A 84 -17.81 7.45 16.29
C MET A 84 -17.70 5.92 16.32
N ASP A 85 -18.83 5.21 16.24
CA ASP A 85 -18.86 3.73 16.23
C ASP A 85 -18.61 3.15 14.83
N MET A 86 -18.91 3.90 13.77
CA MET A 86 -18.61 3.48 12.37
C MET A 86 -17.11 3.48 12.05
N SER A 87 -16.26 4.16 12.82
CA SER A 87 -14.79 4.07 12.70
C SER A 87 -14.25 2.69 13.10
N ASN A 88 -15.05 1.87 13.78
CA ASN A 88 -14.74 0.50 14.19
C ASN A 88 -15.45 -0.57 13.33
N ALA A 89 -16.01 -0.20 12.18
CA ALA A 89 -16.83 -1.09 11.35
C ALA A 89 -16.05 -2.26 10.69
N HIS A 90 -14.71 -2.21 10.73
CA HIS A 90 -13.88 -3.30 10.22
C HIS A 90 -13.33 -4.17 11.38
N PRO A 91 -13.34 -5.52 11.24
CA PRO A 91 -12.59 -6.38 12.14
C PRO A 91 -11.15 -5.90 12.25
N GLN A 92 -10.57 -5.94 13.45
CA GLN A 92 -9.23 -5.39 13.73
C GLN A 92 -8.15 -5.82 12.71
N TRP A 93 -8.19 -7.05 12.21
CA TRP A 93 -7.25 -7.54 11.20
C TRP A 93 -7.42 -6.85 9.83
N GLN A 94 -8.64 -6.45 9.45
CA GLN A 94 -8.88 -5.73 8.19
C GLN A 94 -8.32 -4.31 8.27
N SER A 95 -8.48 -3.63 9.39
CA SER A 95 -7.87 -2.33 9.62
C SER A 95 -6.34 -2.39 9.58
N VAL A 96 -5.73 -3.47 10.15
CA VAL A 96 -4.29 -3.73 10.01
C VAL A 96 -3.91 -3.95 8.55
N ALA A 97 -4.68 -4.77 7.83
CA ALA A 97 -4.42 -5.05 6.42
C ALA A 97 -4.48 -3.78 5.55
N LEU A 98 -5.55 -2.98 5.69
CA LEU A 98 -5.71 -1.71 4.96
C LEU A 98 -4.56 -0.75 5.27
N SER A 99 -4.18 -0.63 6.54
CA SER A 99 -3.05 0.20 6.98
C SER A 99 -1.71 -0.27 6.39
N THR A 100 -1.55 -1.59 6.24
CA THR A 100 -0.34 -2.19 5.62
C THR A 100 -0.33 -1.99 4.12
N LEU A 101 -1.48 -2.17 3.44
CA LEU A 101 -1.62 -1.91 2.01
C LEU A 101 -1.36 -0.44 1.66
N HIS A 102 -1.80 0.48 2.53
CA HIS A 102 -1.56 1.90 2.36
C HIS A 102 -0.05 2.22 2.35
N CYS A 103 0.71 1.68 3.32
CA CYS A 103 2.16 1.80 3.34
C CYS A 103 2.79 1.15 2.09
N GLY A 104 2.36 -0.07 1.75
CA GLY A 104 2.84 -0.80 0.59
C GLY A 104 2.60 -0.11 -0.75
N ALA A 105 1.51 0.65 -0.87
CA ALA A 105 1.26 1.43 -2.08
C ALA A 105 2.32 2.51 -2.31
N GLY A 106 2.77 3.19 -1.25
CA GLY A 106 3.88 4.14 -1.32
C GLY A 106 5.17 3.46 -1.78
N CYS A 107 5.50 2.28 -1.22
CA CYS A 107 6.64 1.48 -1.64
C CYS A 107 6.53 1.04 -3.10
N THR A 108 5.36 0.52 -3.52
CA THR A 108 5.13 0.09 -4.91
C THR A 108 5.39 1.19 -5.91
N LEU A 109 4.89 2.41 -5.63
CA LEU A 109 5.11 3.55 -6.51
C LEU A 109 6.58 3.97 -6.53
N ALA A 110 7.24 3.96 -5.37
CA ALA A 110 8.66 4.27 -5.25
C ALA A 110 9.53 3.30 -6.05
N ASP A 111 9.27 2.00 -5.94
CA ASP A 111 10.03 0.98 -6.64
C ASP A 111 9.82 1.03 -8.16
N ILE A 112 8.59 1.29 -8.62
CA ILE A 112 8.35 1.51 -10.06
C ILE A 112 9.20 2.69 -10.56
N ILE A 113 9.21 3.80 -9.83
CA ILE A 113 9.97 4.99 -10.22
C ILE A 113 11.49 4.74 -10.11
N GLY A 114 11.92 4.18 -8.98
CA GLY A 114 13.34 3.97 -8.68
C GLY A 114 14.00 2.97 -9.61
N GLU A 115 13.33 1.84 -9.91
CA GLU A 115 13.86 0.84 -10.83
C GLU A 115 13.98 1.38 -12.27
N TRP A 116 13.05 2.21 -12.72
CA TRP A 116 13.18 2.87 -14.01
C TRP A 116 14.26 3.96 -14.01
N ILE A 117 14.40 4.76 -12.95
CA ILE A 117 15.49 5.73 -12.83
C ILE A 117 16.83 5.01 -12.90
N THR A 118 17.03 3.95 -12.13
CA THR A 118 18.29 3.22 -12.08
C THR A 118 18.54 2.32 -13.29
N HIS A 119 17.53 2.04 -14.09
CA HIS A 119 17.68 1.42 -15.39
C HIS A 119 18.40 2.34 -16.38
N TYR A 120 18.02 3.65 -16.40
CA TYR A 120 18.62 4.63 -17.32
C TYR A 120 19.85 5.31 -16.73
N ILE A 121 19.90 5.51 -15.41
CA ILE A 121 20.97 6.20 -14.70
C ILE A 121 21.53 5.25 -13.65
N PRO A 122 22.54 4.42 -13.98
CA PRO A 122 23.10 3.47 -13.03
C PRO A 122 23.74 4.20 -11.85
N ILE A 123 23.23 3.93 -10.64
CA ILE A 123 23.72 4.49 -9.38
C ILE A 123 24.51 3.42 -8.65
N SER A 124 25.79 3.67 -8.38
CA SER A 124 26.63 2.76 -7.61
C SER A 124 27.03 3.41 -6.28
N ILE A 125 26.82 2.70 -5.19
CA ILE A 125 27.24 3.12 -3.84
C ILE A 125 28.13 2.01 -3.26
N GLY A 126 29.34 2.37 -2.81
CA GLY A 126 30.32 1.41 -2.30
C GLY A 126 30.75 0.36 -3.32
N GLY A 127 30.71 0.67 -4.64
CA GLY A 127 31.04 -0.26 -5.71
C GLY A 127 29.92 -1.25 -6.06
N SER A 128 28.75 -1.17 -5.41
CA SER A 128 27.59 -2.03 -5.67
C SER A 128 26.44 -1.23 -6.27
N MET A 129 25.97 -1.65 -7.46
CA MET A 129 24.76 -1.11 -8.07
C MET A 129 23.50 -1.51 -7.29
N ILE A 130 23.48 -2.72 -6.72
CA ILE A 130 22.34 -3.23 -5.95
C ILE A 130 22.12 -2.36 -4.72
N LEU A 131 23.19 -2.00 -3.99
CA LEU A 131 23.08 -1.10 -2.83
C LEU A 131 22.63 0.31 -3.25
N GLY A 132 23.13 0.81 -4.39
CA GLY A 132 22.71 2.10 -4.93
C GLY A 132 21.20 2.14 -5.22
N ASN A 133 20.70 1.09 -5.86
CA ASN A 133 19.27 0.94 -6.15
C ASN A 133 18.44 0.90 -4.85
N TRP A 134 18.77 0.02 -3.92
CA TRP A 134 18.01 -0.13 -2.67
C TRP A 134 17.99 1.13 -1.82
N ILE A 135 19.09 1.87 -1.79
CA ILE A 135 19.13 3.16 -1.06
C ILE A 135 18.24 4.20 -1.75
N LEU A 136 18.27 4.28 -3.09
CA LEU A 136 17.39 5.18 -3.82
C LEU A 136 15.93 4.82 -3.60
N ASP A 137 15.57 3.54 -3.74
CA ASP A 137 14.20 3.05 -3.56
C ASP A 137 13.71 3.31 -2.13
N PHE A 138 14.57 3.10 -1.11
CA PHE A 138 14.24 3.41 0.28
C PHE A 138 13.96 4.92 0.49
N ILE A 139 14.77 5.79 -0.08
CA ILE A 139 14.57 7.25 0.02
C ILE A 139 13.27 7.66 -0.68
N LEU A 140 13.03 7.17 -1.90
CA LEU A 140 11.79 7.43 -2.64
C LEU A 140 10.58 6.90 -1.88
N ALA A 141 10.66 5.67 -1.36
CA ALA A 141 9.59 5.06 -0.57
C ALA A 141 9.28 5.88 0.68
N LEU A 142 10.30 6.40 1.36
CA LEU A 142 10.12 7.24 2.54
C LEU A 142 9.42 8.56 2.18
N ILE A 143 9.83 9.23 1.10
CA ILE A 143 9.23 10.49 0.66
C ILE A 143 7.76 10.26 0.26
N ILE A 144 7.51 9.27 -0.59
CA ILE A 144 6.16 8.98 -1.12
C ILE A 144 5.26 8.42 0.00
N GLY A 145 5.78 7.52 0.85
CA GLY A 145 5.05 6.94 1.97
C GLY A 145 4.62 8.01 2.98
N VAL A 146 5.55 8.89 3.38
CA VAL A 146 5.23 10.02 4.28
C VAL A 146 4.19 10.94 3.64
N TYR A 147 4.27 11.20 2.33
CA TYR A 147 3.26 11.99 1.62
C TYR A 147 1.89 11.32 1.66
N PHE A 148 1.80 10.03 1.36
CA PHE A 148 0.55 9.26 1.41
C PHE A 148 -0.04 9.25 2.83
N GLN A 149 0.81 8.98 3.82
CA GLN A 149 0.38 8.97 5.23
C GLN A 149 -0.07 10.36 5.72
N PHE A 150 0.63 11.41 5.30
CA PHE A 150 0.23 12.79 5.59
C PHE A 150 -1.13 13.14 4.99
N TYR A 151 -1.38 12.71 3.74
CA TYR A 151 -2.66 12.95 3.07
C TYR A 151 -3.80 12.23 3.78
N ALA A 152 -3.59 10.97 4.17
CA ALA A 152 -4.56 10.19 4.95
C ALA A 152 -4.88 10.86 6.30
N ILE A 153 -3.85 11.30 7.04
CA ILE A 153 -4.04 11.99 8.32
C ILE A 153 -4.84 13.29 8.13
N ARG A 154 -4.58 14.05 7.08
CA ARG A 154 -5.32 15.30 6.79
C ARG A 154 -6.77 15.07 6.41
N GLU A 155 -7.10 13.96 5.78
CA GLU A 155 -8.50 13.59 5.51
C GLU A 155 -9.24 13.23 6.80
N MET A 156 -8.54 12.66 7.80
CA MET A 156 -9.13 12.24 9.08
C MET A 156 -9.14 13.37 10.13
N GLU A 157 -8.17 14.27 10.10
CA GLU A 157 -7.98 15.30 11.15
C GLU A 157 -7.56 16.64 10.54
N LYS A 158 -8.16 17.74 11.02
CA LYS A 158 -7.73 19.11 10.68
C LYS A 158 -6.51 19.52 11.53
N ILE A 159 -5.31 19.14 11.09
CA ILE A 159 -4.05 19.48 11.76
C ILE A 159 -3.15 20.37 10.90
N SER A 160 -2.24 21.09 11.55
CA SER A 160 -1.24 21.90 10.81
C SER A 160 -0.26 21.01 10.03
N VAL A 161 0.25 21.52 8.91
CA VAL A 161 1.13 20.77 7.99
C VAL A 161 2.36 20.20 8.72
N SER A 162 3.05 21.00 9.53
CA SER A 162 4.27 20.56 10.25
C SER A 162 3.99 19.41 11.22
N LYS A 163 2.92 19.52 12.03
CA LYS A 163 2.51 18.42 12.94
C LYS A 163 2.08 17.18 12.20
N GLY A 164 1.40 17.37 11.05
CA GLY A 164 0.96 16.28 10.18
C GLY A 164 2.13 15.48 9.60
N ILE A 165 3.14 16.15 9.06
CA ILE A 165 4.34 15.51 8.50
C ILE A 165 5.11 14.76 9.59
N THR A 166 5.29 15.35 10.78
CA THR A 166 5.99 14.67 11.88
C THR A 166 5.25 13.41 12.35
N ARG A 167 3.91 13.47 12.42
CA ARG A 167 3.09 12.28 12.75
C ARG A 167 3.14 11.23 11.66
N ALA A 168 3.04 11.65 10.39
CA ALA A 168 3.15 10.78 9.23
C ALA A 168 4.49 10.05 9.22
N PHE A 169 5.60 10.76 9.40
CA PHE A 169 6.93 10.16 9.46
C PHE A 169 7.04 9.11 10.58
N LYS A 170 6.62 9.45 11.81
CA LYS A 170 6.68 8.53 12.96
C LYS A 170 5.81 7.28 12.75
N ALA A 171 4.63 7.45 12.16
CA ALA A 171 3.70 6.35 11.92
C ALA A 171 4.15 5.42 10.79
N ASP A 172 4.82 5.98 9.78
CA ASP A 172 5.14 5.24 8.56
C ASP A 172 6.56 4.67 8.53
N PHE A 173 7.54 5.33 9.15
CA PHE A 173 8.96 4.93 9.09
C PHE A 173 9.20 3.48 9.50
N LEU A 174 8.66 3.01 10.63
CA LEU A 174 8.83 1.63 11.10
C LEU A 174 8.10 0.63 10.21
N SER A 175 6.89 0.98 9.78
CA SER A 175 6.10 0.16 8.87
C SER A 175 6.79 -0.02 7.53
N LEU A 176 7.29 1.08 6.96
CA LEU A 176 8.03 1.12 5.70
C LEU A 176 9.34 0.35 5.80
N THR A 177 10.12 0.56 6.87
CA THR A 177 11.35 -0.20 7.10
C THR A 177 11.10 -1.71 7.15
N SER A 178 10.03 -2.13 7.84
CA SER A 178 9.65 -3.55 7.89
C SER A 178 9.24 -4.09 6.52
N TRP A 179 8.55 -3.28 5.71
CA TRP A 179 8.22 -3.62 4.33
C TRP A 179 9.48 -3.84 3.49
N GLN A 180 10.42 -2.89 3.56
CA GLN A 180 11.67 -2.95 2.81
C GLN A 180 12.55 -4.13 3.22
N VAL A 181 12.59 -4.48 4.51
CA VAL A 181 13.30 -5.68 4.99
C VAL A 181 12.76 -6.95 4.33
N GLY A 182 11.44 -7.11 4.25
CA GLY A 182 10.84 -8.26 3.58
C GLY A 182 11.12 -8.28 2.08
N MET A 183 10.95 -7.16 1.42
CA MET A 183 11.14 -7.01 -0.02
C MET A 183 12.60 -7.19 -0.43
N TYR A 184 13.53 -6.48 0.21
CA TYR A 184 14.97 -6.62 -0.09
C TYR A 184 15.51 -8.00 0.31
N GLY A 185 14.97 -8.60 1.38
CA GLY A 185 15.30 -9.98 1.76
C GLY A 185 14.99 -10.96 0.64
N TRP A 186 13.81 -10.86 0.02
CA TRP A 186 13.45 -11.67 -1.15
C TRP A 186 14.34 -11.34 -2.35
N MET A 187 14.53 -10.06 -2.67
CA MET A 187 15.36 -9.67 -3.81
C MET A 187 16.82 -10.06 -3.62
N ALA A 188 17.34 -10.11 -2.39
CA ALA A 188 18.66 -10.68 -2.12
C ALA A 188 18.72 -12.17 -2.50
N ILE A 189 17.70 -12.95 -2.18
CA ILE A 189 17.61 -14.36 -2.61
C ILE A 189 17.57 -14.44 -4.14
N VAL A 190 16.81 -13.58 -4.80
CA VAL A 190 16.75 -13.52 -6.26
C VAL A 190 18.12 -13.23 -6.86
N TYR A 191 18.81 -12.19 -6.40
CA TYR A 191 20.10 -11.79 -6.98
C TYR A 191 21.26 -12.72 -6.63
N PHE A 192 21.34 -13.21 -5.39
CA PHE A 192 22.52 -13.92 -4.91
C PHE A 192 22.38 -15.45 -4.89
N ILE A 193 21.15 -15.98 -5.08
CA ILE A 193 20.91 -17.43 -5.05
C ILE A 193 20.24 -17.90 -6.34
N LEU A 194 19.08 -17.33 -6.71
CA LEU A 194 18.28 -17.88 -7.80
C LEU A 194 18.83 -17.52 -9.19
N PHE A 195 19.30 -16.28 -9.36
CA PHE A 195 19.71 -15.73 -10.66
C PHE A 195 21.16 -15.21 -10.67
N VAL A 196 22.02 -15.77 -9.83
CA VAL A 196 23.42 -15.36 -9.74
C VAL A 196 24.17 -15.50 -11.07
N ASN A 197 23.88 -16.57 -11.85
CA ASN A 197 24.52 -16.83 -13.14
C ASN A 197 23.83 -16.16 -14.34
N PHE A 198 22.59 -15.70 -14.17
CA PHE A 198 21.75 -15.10 -15.21
C PHE A 198 21.00 -13.89 -14.63
N PRO A 199 21.70 -12.76 -14.39
CA PRO A 199 21.07 -11.58 -13.80
C PRO A 199 19.83 -11.14 -14.57
N LEU A 200 18.73 -10.88 -13.86
CA LEU A 200 17.48 -10.43 -14.46
C LEU A 200 17.62 -8.97 -14.91
N ALA A 201 17.31 -8.70 -16.16
CA ALA A 201 17.22 -7.35 -16.69
C ALA A 201 15.96 -6.66 -16.14
N LYS A 202 16.05 -5.38 -15.78
CA LYS A 202 14.96 -4.59 -15.18
C LYS A 202 13.75 -4.38 -16.12
N ASP A 203 13.95 -4.49 -17.41
CA ASP A 203 12.92 -4.45 -18.44
C ASP A 203 12.27 -5.82 -18.72
N SER A 204 12.72 -6.88 -18.01
CA SER A 204 12.20 -8.24 -18.21
C SER A 204 10.94 -8.52 -17.39
N TRP A 205 10.04 -9.33 -17.93
CA TRP A 205 8.85 -9.82 -17.25
C TRP A 205 9.19 -10.63 -15.99
N GLN A 206 10.30 -11.36 -16.03
CA GLN A 206 10.79 -12.16 -14.89
C GLN A 206 11.18 -11.27 -13.71
N PHE A 207 11.83 -10.13 -13.97
CA PHE A 207 12.18 -9.17 -12.93
C PHE A 207 10.93 -8.65 -12.23
N TRP A 208 9.94 -8.18 -12.97
CA TRP A 208 8.69 -7.65 -12.42
C TRP A 208 7.86 -8.72 -11.70
N PHE A 209 7.89 -9.96 -12.17
CA PHE A 209 7.28 -11.09 -11.44
C PHE A 209 7.98 -11.35 -10.10
N MET A 210 9.33 -11.31 -10.06
CA MET A 210 10.06 -11.41 -8.78
C MET A 210 9.78 -10.22 -7.86
N MET A 211 9.57 -9.01 -8.41
CA MET A 211 9.12 -7.83 -7.64
C MET A 211 7.71 -8.02 -7.06
N GLN A 212 6.77 -8.62 -7.79
CA GLN A 212 5.45 -8.95 -7.24
C GLN A 212 5.55 -9.87 -6.01
N ILE A 213 6.42 -10.88 -6.08
CA ILE A 213 6.69 -11.78 -4.93
C ILE A 213 7.38 -11.01 -3.80
N ALA A 214 8.33 -10.13 -4.12
CA ALA A 214 9.02 -9.29 -3.14
C ALA A 214 8.01 -8.42 -2.35
N MET A 215 7.03 -7.84 -3.03
CA MET A 215 5.96 -7.06 -2.41
C MET A 215 5.10 -7.90 -1.45
N LEU A 216 4.82 -9.17 -1.78
CA LEU A 216 4.13 -10.08 -0.87
C LEU A 216 4.95 -10.33 0.40
N PHE A 217 6.26 -10.53 0.29
CA PHE A 217 7.14 -10.64 1.46
C PHE A 217 7.20 -9.34 2.26
N GLY A 218 7.22 -8.18 1.58
CA GLY A 218 7.09 -6.87 2.21
C GLY A 218 5.81 -6.75 3.03
N PHE A 219 4.68 -7.14 2.46
CA PHE A 219 3.39 -7.17 3.14
C PHE A 219 3.41 -8.07 4.39
N ILE A 220 3.93 -9.29 4.26
CA ILE A 220 4.01 -10.27 5.35
C ILE A 220 4.86 -9.71 6.52
N CYS A 221 5.99 -9.06 6.23
CA CYS A 221 6.86 -8.47 7.24
C CYS A 221 6.27 -7.20 7.86
N ALA A 222 5.60 -6.36 7.06
CA ALA A 222 5.01 -5.12 7.54
C ALA A 222 3.69 -5.32 8.30
N PHE A 223 2.96 -6.40 8.06
CA PHE A 223 1.68 -6.67 8.70
C PHE A 223 1.78 -6.71 10.23
N PRO A 224 2.67 -7.51 10.86
CA PRO A 224 2.83 -7.53 12.31
C PRO A 224 3.31 -6.19 12.87
N MET A 225 4.16 -5.47 12.14
CA MET A 225 4.60 -4.12 12.54
C MET A 225 3.43 -3.14 12.57
N ASN A 226 2.58 -3.14 11.54
CA ASN A 226 1.38 -2.29 11.52
C ASN A 226 0.40 -2.67 12.62
N ALA A 227 0.24 -3.96 12.93
CA ALA A 227 -0.57 -4.41 14.06
C ALA A 227 -0.05 -3.84 15.39
N LEU A 228 1.27 -3.85 15.59
CA LEU A 228 1.91 -3.27 16.75
C LEU A 228 1.72 -1.75 16.82
N LEU A 229 1.94 -1.03 15.71
CA LEU A 229 1.79 0.42 15.65
C LEU A 229 0.35 0.88 15.93
N LEU A 230 -0.64 0.13 15.43
CA LEU A 230 -2.06 0.37 15.74
C LEU A 230 -2.36 0.11 17.20
N LYS A 231 -1.85 -1.00 17.77
CA LYS A 231 -2.03 -1.35 19.18
C LYS A 231 -1.40 -0.32 20.14
N LEU A 232 -0.26 0.26 19.75
CA LEU A 232 0.42 1.31 20.50
C LEU A 232 -0.20 2.72 20.31
N GLY A 233 -1.20 2.86 19.46
CA GLY A 233 -1.84 4.15 19.16
C GLY A 233 -0.95 5.13 18.38
N ILE A 234 0.20 4.66 17.85
CA ILE A 234 1.12 5.47 17.03
C ILE A 234 0.51 5.72 15.65
N LYS A 235 -0.18 4.71 15.12
CA LYS A 235 -0.91 4.77 13.85
C LYS A 235 -2.40 4.60 14.12
N LYS A 236 -3.24 5.32 13.36
CA LYS A 236 -4.70 5.12 13.41
C LYS A 236 -5.10 4.08 12.37
N GLY A 237 -6.09 3.27 12.70
CA GLY A 237 -6.70 2.31 11.76
C GLY A 237 -7.42 3.04 10.62
N MET A 238 -7.47 2.38 9.47
CA MET A 238 -8.19 2.80 8.26
C MET A 238 -9.40 1.92 8.05
#